data_0e938332f25c30a96ea98c08f40acafa
#
_entry.id   0e938332f25c30a96ea98c08f40acafa
#
_cell.length_a   1.000
_cell.length_b   1.000
_cell.length_c   1.000
_cell.angle_alpha   90.00
_cell.angle_beta   90.00
_cell.angle_gamma   90.00
#
_symmetry.space_group_name_H-M   'P 1'
#
loop_
_entity.id
_entity.type
_entity.pdbx_description
1 polymer ?
#
loop_
_entity_poly.entity_id
_entity_poly.type
_entity_poly.pdbx_seq_one_letter_code
_entity_poly.pdbx_strand_id
1 'polypeptide(L)'
;GTIINHLFFEAKVSQAEVAQIGQYAENVFFGKPCGLMDQTASAVGNLVTIDFFDKENPVIEPVDFDLASCGHALCIIDSGADHADLTDEYAAIPGEIKAVAAYFGKEVLTQIDEKDFYAKLPEIRKTCGDRAVMRCIHFYQENARVPQQVAALREGNFDKFLSLVKQSGYSSYMYLQNVIPAGYKAHQDVAVALGLAEHYL
;
A
#
# COMPACT_ATOMS: atom_id res chain seq x y z
N GLY A 1 18.64 -5.30 11.11
CA GLY A 1 18.99 -3.87 11.23
C GLY A 1 19.10 -3.46 12.69
N THR A 2 18.02 -3.43 13.44
CA THR A 2 17.95 -2.88 14.83
C THR A 2 18.96 -3.47 15.78
N ILE A 3 19.12 -4.80 15.84
CA ILE A 3 20.11 -5.46 16.70
C ILE A 3 21.54 -5.00 16.37
N ILE A 4 21.89 -4.94 15.09
CA ILE A 4 23.21 -4.50 14.63
C ILE A 4 23.43 -3.02 14.99
N ASN A 5 22.41 -2.19 14.81
CA ASN A 5 22.46 -0.78 15.18
C ASN A 5 22.77 -0.59 16.67
N HIS A 6 22.12 -1.33 17.54
CA HIS A 6 22.39 -1.29 18.98
C HIS A 6 23.78 -1.81 19.36
N LEU A 7 24.20 -2.91 18.76
CA LEU A 7 25.48 -3.56 19.14
C LEU A 7 26.73 -2.83 18.62
N PHE A 8 26.65 -2.24 17.42
CA PHE A 8 27.84 -1.72 16.72
C PHE A 8 27.79 -0.22 16.42
N PHE A 9 26.62 0.39 16.49
CA PHE A 9 26.42 1.82 16.15
C PHE A 9 25.79 2.63 17.28
N GLU A 10 25.76 2.09 18.51
CA GLU A 10 25.22 2.77 19.69
C GLU A 10 23.79 3.30 19.50
N ALA A 11 22.99 2.62 18.66
CA ALA A 11 21.65 3.04 18.26
C ALA A 11 21.58 4.42 17.56
N LYS A 12 22.66 4.86 16.92
CA LYS A 12 22.73 6.19 16.28
C LYS A 12 22.09 6.24 14.89
N VAL A 13 21.90 5.08 14.24
CA VAL A 13 21.20 4.98 12.95
C VAL A 13 19.71 5.14 13.19
N SER A 14 19.06 6.07 12.50
CA SER A 14 17.62 6.31 12.62
C SER A 14 16.80 5.10 12.12
N GLN A 15 15.55 4.99 12.56
CA GLN A 15 14.67 3.90 12.10
C GLN A 15 14.36 4.02 10.60
N ALA A 16 14.29 5.23 10.06
CA ALA A 16 14.13 5.45 8.63
C ALA A 16 15.34 4.93 7.84
N GLU A 17 16.56 5.22 8.29
CA GLU A 17 17.79 4.69 7.67
C GLU A 17 17.88 3.17 7.80
N VAL A 18 17.48 2.58 8.93
CA VAL A 18 17.41 1.12 9.09
C VAL A 18 16.46 0.50 8.06
N ALA A 19 15.31 1.13 7.81
CA ALA A 19 14.34 0.70 6.80
C ALA A 19 14.93 0.81 5.38
N GLN A 20 15.58 1.93 5.05
CA GLN A 20 16.23 2.17 3.75
C GLN A 20 17.35 1.15 3.49
N ILE A 21 18.16 0.82 4.50
CA ILE A 21 19.18 -0.23 4.41
C ILE A 21 18.53 -1.59 4.11
N GLY A 22 17.40 -1.91 4.76
CA GLY A 22 16.64 -3.13 4.50
C GLY A 22 16.12 -3.20 3.07
N GLN A 23 15.51 -2.13 2.58
CA GLN A 23 15.05 -2.02 1.20
C GLN A 23 16.20 -2.17 0.19
N TYR A 24 17.32 -1.50 0.44
CA TYR A 24 18.50 -1.61 -0.41
C TYR A 24 19.00 -3.06 -0.49
N ALA A 25 19.05 -3.75 0.65
CA ALA A 25 19.45 -5.14 0.69
C ALA A 25 18.54 -6.05 -0.16
N GLU A 26 17.23 -5.88 -0.08
CA GLU A 26 16.27 -6.64 -0.90
C GLU A 26 16.39 -6.29 -2.38
N ASN A 27 16.42 -5.01 -2.74
CA ASN A 27 16.43 -4.58 -4.13
C ASN A 27 17.74 -4.89 -4.85
N VAL A 28 18.89 -4.72 -4.17
CA VAL A 28 20.22 -4.81 -4.80
C VAL A 28 20.83 -6.21 -4.64
N PHE A 29 20.75 -6.81 -3.44
CA PHE A 29 21.41 -8.11 -3.20
C PHE A 29 20.50 -9.29 -3.55
N PHE A 30 19.21 -9.21 -3.24
CA PHE A 30 18.26 -10.27 -3.60
C PHE A 30 17.62 -10.05 -4.98
N GLY A 31 17.73 -8.83 -5.55
CA GLY A 31 17.10 -8.50 -6.83
C GLY A 31 15.57 -8.50 -6.81
N LYS A 32 14.96 -8.44 -5.62
CA LYS A 32 13.51 -8.38 -5.45
C LYS A 32 13.05 -6.93 -5.35
N PRO A 33 12.32 -6.38 -6.34
CA PRO A 33 11.82 -5.02 -6.25
C PRO A 33 10.77 -4.92 -5.13
N CYS A 34 11.05 -4.11 -4.12
CA CYS A 34 10.11 -3.82 -3.04
C CYS A 34 10.03 -2.33 -2.74
N GLY A 35 8.89 -1.89 -2.18
CA GLY A 35 8.72 -0.54 -1.64
C GLY A 35 9.43 -0.37 -0.29
N LEU A 36 9.27 0.79 0.33
CA LEU A 36 9.88 1.12 1.62
C LEU A 36 8.91 0.97 2.79
N MET A 37 7.62 0.76 2.52
CA MET A 37 6.55 0.79 3.52
C MET A 37 6.74 -0.27 4.62
N ASP A 38 6.92 -1.53 4.22
CA ASP A 38 6.99 -2.66 5.15
C ASP A 38 8.23 -2.58 6.04
N GLN A 39 9.37 -2.20 5.46
CA GLN A 39 10.61 -1.99 6.18
C GLN A 39 10.48 -0.84 7.19
N THR A 40 9.81 0.26 6.79
CA THR A 40 9.57 1.41 7.68
C THR A 40 8.63 1.03 8.82
N ALA A 41 7.50 0.41 8.52
CA ALA A 41 6.55 -0.03 9.54
C ALA A 41 7.20 -1.02 10.53
N SER A 42 8.01 -1.96 10.03
CA SER A 42 8.74 -2.93 10.88
C SER A 42 9.85 -2.29 11.71
N ALA A 43 10.52 -1.26 11.20
CA ALA A 43 11.60 -0.59 11.91
C ALA A 43 11.08 0.35 13.01
N VAL A 44 10.01 1.09 12.72
CA VAL A 44 9.43 2.07 13.65
C VAL A 44 8.53 1.39 14.69
N GLY A 45 7.73 0.42 14.26
CA GLY A 45 6.76 -0.27 15.13
C GLY A 45 5.51 0.54 15.42
N ASN A 46 4.56 -0.08 16.10
CA ASN A 46 3.25 0.47 16.44
C ASN A 46 2.45 0.93 15.19
N LEU A 47 1.52 1.85 15.39
CA LEU A 47 0.79 2.48 14.31
C LEU A 47 1.51 3.73 13.83
N VAL A 48 1.72 3.83 12.53
CA VAL A 48 2.39 4.97 11.91
C VAL A 48 1.65 5.40 10.66
N THR A 49 1.69 6.69 10.36
CA THR A 49 1.40 7.20 9.02
C THR A 49 2.71 7.55 8.34
N ILE A 50 2.82 7.25 7.06
CA ILE A 50 4.04 7.44 6.28
C ILE A 50 3.68 8.19 5.01
N ASP A 51 4.27 9.36 4.80
CA ASP A 51 4.17 10.10 3.56
C ASP A 51 5.46 9.91 2.74
N PHE A 52 5.34 9.30 1.58
CA PHE A 52 6.41 9.05 0.63
C PHE A 52 6.48 10.09 -0.50
N PHE A 53 5.97 11.30 -0.30
CA PHE A 53 6.10 12.37 -1.28
C PHE A 53 7.56 12.61 -1.64
N ASP A 54 8.44 12.67 -0.66
CA ASP A 54 9.90 12.57 -0.82
C ASP A 54 10.34 11.15 -0.40
N LYS A 55 10.73 10.34 -1.38
CA LYS A 55 11.13 8.95 -1.15
C LYS A 55 12.45 8.82 -0.38
N GLU A 56 13.32 9.82 -0.49
CA GLU A 56 14.60 9.84 0.21
C GLU A 56 14.43 10.28 1.66
N ASN A 57 13.43 11.13 1.93
CA ASN A 57 13.11 11.65 3.24
C ASN A 57 11.63 11.48 3.57
N PRO A 58 11.13 10.26 3.77
CA PRO A 58 9.72 10.02 4.08
C PRO A 58 9.35 10.66 5.42
N VAL A 59 8.18 11.29 5.48
CA VAL A 59 7.65 11.82 6.74
C VAL A 59 6.92 10.67 7.45
N ILE A 60 7.40 10.34 8.65
CA ILE A 60 6.88 9.23 9.47
C ILE A 60 6.34 9.81 10.76
N GLU A 61 5.05 9.68 10.99
CA GLU A 61 4.39 10.16 12.20
C GLU A 61 3.76 8.99 12.97
N PRO A 62 4.06 8.84 14.27
CA PRO A 62 3.36 7.89 15.13
C PRO A 62 1.88 8.26 15.26
N VAL A 63 1.02 7.25 15.26
CA VAL A 63 -0.40 7.38 15.59
C VAL A 63 -0.59 6.75 16.97
N ASP A 64 -0.84 7.60 17.98
CA ASP A 64 -1.07 7.15 19.35
C ASP A 64 -2.47 6.54 19.45
N PHE A 65 -2.54 5.21 19.38
CA PHE A 65 -3.76 4.44 19.54
C PHE A 65 -3.44 3.03 20.06
N ASP A 66 -4.12 2.63 21.12
CA ASP A 66 -3.99 1.30 21.68
C ASP A 66 -5.01 0.32 21.07
N LEU A 67 -4.57 -0.49 20.11
CA LEU A 67 -5.38 -1.53 19.50
C LEU A 67 -5.88 -2.58 20.50
N ALA A 68 -5.14 -2.85 21.59
CA ALA A 68 -5.57 -3.82 22.58
C ALA A 68 -6.78 -3.35 23.39
N SER A 69 -6.98 -2.04 23.49
CA SER A 69 -8.10 -1.44 24.24
C SER A 69 -9.42 -1.39 23.46
N CYS A 70 -9.40 -1.63 22.15
CA CYS A 70 -10.60 -1.48 21.30
C CYS A 70 -11.53 -2.70 21.28
N GLY A 71 -11.19 -3.79 22.00
CA GLY A 71 -12.02 -5.00 22.06
C GLY A 71 -12.02 -5.87 20.81
N HIS A 72 -11.06 -5.65 19.91
CA HIS A 72 -10.86 -6.41 18.68
C HIS A 72 -9.54 -7.17 18.70
N ALA A 73 -9.42 -8.17 17.85
CA ALA A 73 -8.19 -8.91 17.63
C ALA A 73 -7.75 -8.81 16.17
N LEU A 74 -6.45 -8.59 15.96
CA LEU A 74 -5.86 -8.71 14.63
C LEU A 74 -5.63 -10.19 14.33
N CYS A 75 -6.30 -10.71 13.29
CA CYS A 75 -6.16 -12.09 12.85
C CYS A 75 -5.46 -12.15 11.49
N ILE A 76 -4.57 -13.12 11.32
CA ILE A 76 -3.96 -13.45 10.05
C ILE A 76 -4.57 -14.77 9.58
N ILE A 77 -5.18 -14.75 8.39
CA ILE A 77 -5.79 -15.93 7.77
C ILE A 77 -4.93 -16.31 6.57
N ASP A 78 -4.38 -17.53 6.61
CA ASP A 78 -3.68 -18.10 5.47
C ASP A 78 -4.71 -18.51 4.39
N SER A 79 -4.67 -17.84 3.24
CA SER A 79 -5.54 -18.14 2.11
C SER A 79 -5.05 -19.36 1.31
N GLY A 80 -3.84 -19.88 1.57
CA GLY A 80 -3.20 -20.92 0.78
C GLY A 80 -2.64 -20.44 -0.57
N ALA A 81 -2.72 -19.15 -0.88
CA ALA A 81 -2.18 -18.59 -2.11
C ALA A 81 -0.67 -18.36 -1.99
N ASP A 82 0.09 -18.74 -3.05
CA ASP A 82 1.51 -18.42 -3.16
C ASP A 82 1.71 -17.21 -4.08
N HIS A 83 2.62 -16.33 -3.68
CA HIS A 83 2.97 -15.11 -4.42
C HIS A 83 4.24 -15.25 -5.26
N ALA A 84 4.96 -16.37 -5.16
CA ALA A 84 6.29 -16.53 -5.74
C ALA A 84 6.28 -16.31 -7.28
N ASP A 85 5.20 -16.73 -7.95
CA ASP A 85 5.07 -16.66 -9.40
C ASP A 85 4.34 -15.39 -9.90
N LEU A 86 4.03 -14.41 -9.04
CA LEU A 86 3.25 -13.23 -9.38
C LEU A 86 4.09 -11.95 -9.54
N THR A 87 5.40 -12.06 -9.75
CA THR A 87 6.31 -10.91 -9.88
C THR A 87 5.87 -9.95 -10.99
N ASP A 88 5.42 -10.47 -12.13
CA ASP A 88 4.96 -9.65 -13.25
C ASP A 88 3.69 -8.87 -12.93
N GLU A 89 2.75 -9.45 -12.19
CA GLU A 89 1.53 -8.78 -11.74
C GLU A 89 1.86 -7.66 -10.73
N TYR A 90 2.81 -7.90 -9.82
CA TYR A 90 3.32 -6.86 -8.91
C TYR A 90 3.99 -5.71 -9.68
N ALA A 91 4.83 -6.01 -10.66
CA ALA A 91 5.51 -5.01 -11.48
C ALA A 91 4.55 -4.22 -12.38
N ALA A 92 3.45 -4.83 -12.81
CA ALA A 92 2.44 -4.18 -13.64
C ALA A 92 1.74 -3.01 -12.92
N ILE A 93 1.55 -3.08 -11.60
CA ILE A 93 0.87 -2.02 -10.84
C ILE A 93 1.60 -0.68 -10.96
N PRO A 94 2.85 -0.54 -10.52
CA PRO A 94 3.58 0.72 -10.65
C PRO A 94 3.85 1.07 -12.13
N GLY A 95 4.02 0.09 -13.02
CA GLY A 95 4.23 0.30 -14.43
C GLY A 95 3.06 1.00 -15.12
N GLU A 96 1.84 0.56 -14.85
CA GLU A 96 0.63 1.15 -15.41
C GLU A 96 0.34 2.55 -14.82
N ILE A 97 0.56 2.76 -13.52
CA ILE A 97 0.42 4.07 -12.90
C ILE A 97 1.44 5.05 -13.49
N LYS A 98 2.70 4.62 -13.70
CA LYS A 98 3.74 5.43 -14.35
C LYS A 98 3.40 5.76 -15.81
N ALA A 99 2.79 4.85 -16.54
CA ALA A 99 2.35 5.13 -17.91
C ALA A 99 1.33 6.29 -17.96
N VAL A 100 0.41 6.35 -16.99
CA VAL A 100 -0.51 7.48 -16.85
C VAL A 100 0.25 8.76 -16.47
N ALA A 101 1.18 8.70 -15.53
CA ALA A 101 2.00 9.87 -15.17
C ALA A 101 2.78 10.41 -16.39
N ALA A 102 3.38 9.52 -17.18
CA ALA A 102 4.10 9.87 -18.39
C ALA A 102 3.20 10.52 -19.47
N TYR A 103 1.93 10.12 -19.56
CA TYR A 103 0.95 10.78 -20.45
C TYR A 103 0.83 12.28 -20.14
N PHE A 104 0.94 12.67 -18.86
CA PHE A 104 0.96 14.08 -18.44
C PHE A 104 2.36 14.71 -18.44
N GLY A 105 3.40 14.01 -18.90
CA GLY A 105 4.78 14.47 -18.84
C GLY A 105 5.33 14.56 -17.41
N LYS A 106 4.82 13.73 -16.51
CA LYS A 106 5.19 13.63 -15.10
C LYS A 106 5.88 12.31 -14.79
N GLU A 107 6.65 12.29 -13.69
CA GLU A 107 7.35 11.07 -13.25
C GLU A 107 6.47 10.18 -12.37
N VAL A 108 5.62 10.82 -11.56
CA VAL A 108 4.74 10.15 -10.58
C VAL A 108 3.36 10.78 -10.56
N LEU A 109 2.37 9.98 -10.18
CA LEU A 109 0.95 10.40 -10.20
C LEU A 109 0.65 11.52 -9.19
N THR A 110 1.40 11.63 -8.10
CA THR A 110 1.27 12.71 -7.10
C THR A 110 1.50 14.10 -7.67
N GLN A 111 2.17 14.22 -8.83
CA GLN A 111 2.41 15.48 -9.52
C GLN A 111 1.24 15.93 -10.40
N ILE A 112 0.15 15.18 -10.43
CA ILE A 112 -1.03 15.42 -11.27
C ILE A 112 -2.23 15.67 -10.36
N ASP A 113 -2.90 16.81 -10.58
CA ASP A 113 -4.15 17.10 -9.88
C ASP A 113 -5.22 16.07 -10.28
N GLU A 114 -5.97 15.57 -9.31
CA GLU A 114 -7.02 14.57 -9.53
C GLU A 114 -8.08 15.09 -10.53
N LYS A 115 -8.38 16.40 -10.52
CA LYS A 115 -9.33 17.00 -11.47
C LYS A 115 -8.81 16.95 -12.90
N ASP A 116 -7.51 17.18 -13.10
CA ASP A 116 -6.88 17.10 -14.42
C ASP A 116 -6.88 15.68 -14.93
N PHE A 117 -6.64 14.70 -14.06
CA PHE A 117 -6.75 13.27 -14.39
C PHE A 117 -8.17 12.94 -14.88
N TYR A 118 -9.21 13.31 -14.12
CA TYR A 118 -10.60 13.01 -14.54
C TYR A 118 -11.02 13.77 -15.79
N ALA A 119 -10.53 14.99 -16.01
CA ALA A 119 -10.82 15.76 -17.22
C ALA A 119 -10.27 15.11 -18.49
N LYS A 120 -9.19 14.32 -18.36
CA LYS A 120 -8.52 13.61 -19.47
C LYS A 120 -8.82 12.12 -19.54
N LEU A 121 -9.77 11.65 -18.76
CA LEU A 121 -10.09 10.22 -18.62
C LEU A 121 -10.30 9.49 -19.97
N PRO A 122 -11.08 10.03 -20.94
CA PRO A 122 -11.30 9.34 -22.22
C PRO A 122 -10.01 9.12 -23.02
N GLU A 123 -9.12 10.13 -23.03
CA GLU A 123 -7.84 10.06 -23.73
C GLU A 123 -6.85 9.11 -23.03
N ILE A 124 -6.80 9.14 -21.69
CA ILE A 124 -5.97 8.24 -20.89
C ILE A 124 -6.40 6.79 -21.09
N ARG A 125 -7.69 6.50 -21.06
CA ARG A 125 -8.22 5.16 -21.34
C ARG A 125 -7.77 4.64 -22.71
N LYS A 126 -7.80 5.48 -23.73
CA LYS A 126 -7.41 5.13 -25.08
C LYS A 126 -5.90 4.86 -25.20
N THR A 127 -5.08 5.59 -24.43
CA THR A 127 -3.62 5.56 -24.53
C THR A 127 -3.00 4.53 -23.59
N CYS A 128 -3.46 4.47 -22.35
CA CYS A 128 -2.87 3.66 -21.27
C CYS A 128 -3.70 2.41 -20.94
N GLY A 129 -4.96 2.36 -21.37
CA GLY A 129 -5.87 1.25 -21.09
C GLY A 129 -6.69 1.43 -19.80
N ASP A 130 -7.76 0.64 -19.69
CA ASP A 130 -8.74 0.76 -18.61
C ASP A 130 -8.16 0.37 -17.24
N ARG A 131 -7.31 -0.68 -17.18
CA ARG A 131 -6.70 -1.13 -15.93
C ARG A 131 -5.76 -0.07 -15.34
N ALA A 132 -4.98 0.61 -16.16
CA ALA A 132 -4.14 1.73 -15.71
C ALA A 132 -4.96 2.87 -15.10
N VAL A 133 -6.10 3.21 -15.72
CA VAL A 133 -7.04 4.20 -15.19
C VAL A 133 -7.62 3.76 -13.84
N MET A 134 -8.07 2.51 -13.74
CA MET A 134 -8.64 1.97 -12.49
C MET A 134 -7.60 2.02 -11.35
N ARG A 135 -6.35 1.66 -11.61
CA ARG A 135 -5.25 1.73 -10.65
C ARG A 135 -4.94 3.15 -10.21
N CYS A 136 -5.04 4.13 -11.10
CA CYS A 136 -4.93 5.55 -10.73
C CYS A 136 -6.09 6.03 -9.85
N ILE A 137 -7.33 5.59 -10.13
CA ILE A 137 -8.49 5.88 -9.27
C ILE A 137 -8.26 5.32 -7.87
N HIS A 138 -7.80 4.07 -7.76
CA HIS A 138 -7.40 3.48 -6.48
C HIS A 138 -6.40 4.36 -5.74
N PHE A 139 -5.33 4.78 -6.42
CA PHE A 139 -4.28 5.60 -5.83
C PHE A 139 -4.83 6.91 -5.22
N TYR A 140 -5.64 7.67 -5.95
CA TYR A 140 -6.24 8.91 -5.42
C TYR A 140 -7.16 8.64 -4.23
N GLN A 141 -7.97 7.57 -4.30
CA GLN A 141 -8.85 7.20 -3.20
C GLN A 141 -8.09 6.78 -1.94
N GLU A 142 -6.99 6.01 -2.08
CA GLU A 142 -6.19 5.60 -0.92
C GLU A 142 -5.46 6.79 -0.30
N ASN A 143 -4.89 7.69 -1.11
CA ASN A 143 -4.28 8.92 -0.60
C ASN A 143 -5.27 9.78 0.19
N ALA A 144 -6.54 9.83 -0.21
CA ALA A 144 -7.58 10.55 0.52
C ALA A 144 -8.07 9.76 1.76
N ARG A 145 -7.96 8.42 1.77
CA ARG A 145 -8.43 7.55 2.85
C ARG A 145 -7.48 7.51 4.04
N VAL A 146 -6.18 7.48 3.80
CA VAL A 146 -5.17 7.41 4.87
C VAL A 146 -5.34 8.52 5.92
N PRO A 147 -5.44 9.81 5.57
CA PRO A 147 -5.69 10.86 6.56
C PRO A 147 -7.00 10.68 7.33
N GLN A 148 -8.03 10.12 6.70
CA GLN A 148 -9.31 9.84 7.37
C GLN A 148 -9.18 8.70 8.38
N GLN A 149 -8.39 7.65 8.07
CA GLN A 149 -8.08 6.57 9.00
C GLN A 149 -7.31 7.09 10.21
N VAL A 150 -6.31 7.93 10.00
CA VAL A 150 -5.55 8.57 11.07
C VAL A 150 -6.44 9.45 11.95
N ALA A 151 -7.31 10.27 11.35
CA ALA A 151 -8.26 11.10 12.07
C ALA A 151 -9.22 10.24 12.91
N ALA A 152 -9.77 9.17 12.34
CA ALA A 152 -10.67 8.27 13.06
C ALA A 152 -10.01 7.64 14.29
N LEU A 153 -8.75 7.20 14.19
CA LEU A 153 -7.99 6.68 15.32
C LEU A 153 -7.73 7.75 16.38
N ARG A 154 -7.29 8.95 15.99
CA ARG A 154 -7.04 10.07 16.92
C ARG A 154 -8.31 10.54 17.63
N GLU A 155 -9.46 10.41 17.00
CA GLU A 155 -10.78 10.72 17.57
C GLU A 155 -11.35 9.57 18.43
N GLY A 156 -10.67 8.41 18.48
CA GLY A 156 -11.16 7.21 19.15
C GLY A 156 -12.35 6.55 18.46
N ASN A 157 -12.60 6.89 17.19
CA ASN A 157 -13.71 6.35 16.40
C ASN A 157 -13.26 5.10 15.62
N PHE A 158 -13.16 3.99 16.36
CA PHE A 158 -12.64 2.74 15.80
C PHE A 158 -13.58 2.12 14.75
N ASP A 159 -14.90 2.26 14.90
CA ASP A 159 -15.87 1.79 13.90
C ASP A 159 -15.68 2.46 12.55
N LYS A 160 -15.43 3.77 12.55
CA LYS A 160 -15.10 4.51 11.33
C LYS A 160 -13.77 4.04 10.73
N PHE A 161 -12.75 3.79 11.56
CA PHE A 161 -11.49 3.22 11.09
C PHE A 161 -11.70 1.87 10.40
N LEU A 162 -12.44 0.94 11.02
CA LEU A 162 -12.76 -0.37 10.42
C LEU A 162 -13.54 -0.23 9.11
N SER A 163 -14.51 0.68 9.06
CA SER A 163 -15.24 0.97 7.82
C SER A 163 -14.32 1.44 6.71
N LEU A 164 -13.33 2.29 7.01
CA LEU A 164 -12.33 2.76 6.05
C LEU A 164 -11.38 1.63 5.61
N VAL A 165 -11.01 0.71 6.50
CA VAL A 165 -10.23 -0.49 6.16
C VAL A 165 -11.00 -1.37 5.17
N LYS A 166 -12.30 -1.61 5.40
CA LYS A 166 -13.16 -2.36 4.46
C LYS A 166 -13.25 -1.67 3.10
N GLN A 167 -13.40 -0.34 3.07
CA GLN A 167 -13.42 0.44 1.83
C GLN A 167 -12.10 0.34 1.06
N SER A 168 -10.95 0.29 1.76
CA SER A 168 -9.65 0.04 1.13
C SER A 168 -9.60 -1.35 0.48
N GLY A 169 -10.10 -2.38 1.17
CA GLY A 169 -10.23 -3.73 0.62
C GLY A 169 -11.11 -3.77 -0.64
N TYR A 170 -12.27 -3.11 -0.63
CA TYR A 170 -13.13 -3.00 -1.81
C TYR A 170 -12.46 -2.24 -2.95
N SER A 171 -11.73 -1.18 -2.64
CA SER A 171 -10.96 -0.42 -3.62
C SER A 171 -9.85 -1.28 -4.24
N SER A 172 -9.16 -2.09 -3.46
CA SER A 172 -8.16 -3.05 -3.94
C SER A 172 -8.79 -4.07 -4.89
N TYR A 173 -9.96 -4.61 -4.55
CA TYR A 173 -10.65 -5.58 -5.40
C TYR A 173 -11.15 -4.93 -6.70
N MET A 174 -11.83 -3.79 -6.60
CA MET A 174 -12.54 -3.16 -7.72
C MET A 174 -11.60 -2.37 -8.63
N TYR A 175 -10.69 -1.60 -8.06
CA TYR A 175 -9.89 -0.62 -8.79
C TYR A 175 -8.44 -1.06 -8.99
N LEU A 176 -7.75 -1.49 -7.93
CA LEU A 176 -6.38 -1.96 -8.04
C LEU A 176 -6.30 -3.29 -8.80
N GLN A 177 -7.30 -4.14 -8.63
CA GLN A 177 -7.44 -5.44 -9.29
C GLN A 177 -6.23 -6.35 -9.01
N ASN A 178 -5.84 -6.44 -7.73
CA ASN A 178 -4.72 -7.25 -7.27
C ASN A 178 -5.13 -8.47 -6.43
N VAL A 179 -6.44 -8.73 -6.31
CA VAL A 179 -6.98 -9.85 -5.51
C VAL A 179 -6.99 -11.15 -6.31
N ILE A 180 -7.22 -11.04 -7.63
CA ILE A 180 -7.26 -12.18 -8.54
C ILE A 180 -6.22 -11.93 -9.64
N PRO A 181 -5.19 -12.80 -9.79
CA PRO A 181 -4.24 -12.68 -10.86
C PRO A 181 -4.90 -12.81 -12.24
N ALA A 182 -4.36 -12.12 -13.23
CA ALA A 182 -4.90 -12.16 -14.58
C ALA A 182 -4.94 -13.59 -15.15
N GLY A 183 -6.08 -13.98 -15.69
CA GLY A 183 -6.28 -15.33 -16.28
C GLY A 183 -6.61 -16.44 -15.28
N TYR A 184 -6.58 -16.22 -13.97
CA TYR A 184 -6.95 -17.21 -12.97
C TYR A 184 -8.48 -17.35 -12.87
N LYS A 185 -8.99 -18.57 -13.13
CA LYS A 185 -10.42 -18.86 -13.08
C LYS A 185 -10.79 -19.90 -12.02
N ALA A 186 -9.93 -20.89 -11.82
CA ALA A 186 -10.21 -22.05 -10.96
C ALA A 186 -9.72 -21.89 -9.52
N HIS A 187 -8.67 -21.13 -9.31
CA HIS A 187 -8.05 -20.91 -8.00
C HIS A 187 -8.02 -19.42 -7.71
N GLN A 188 -8.88 -18.97 -6.79
CA GLN A 188 -9.04 -17.58 -6.39
C GLN A 188 -9.07 -17.49 -4.86
N ASP A 189 -8.06 -18.05 -4.22
CA ASP A 189 -8.03 -18.32 -2.79
C ASP A 189 -8.22 -17.06 -1.94
N VAL A 190 -7.56 -15.97 -2.30
CA VAL A 190 -7.71 -14.66 -1.61
C VAL A 190 -9.14 -14.12 -1.78
N ALA A 191 -9.72 -14.22 -2.98
CA ALA A 191 -11.09 -13.75 -3.22
C ALA A 191 -12.11 -14.56 -2.43
N VAL A 192 -11.92 -15.90 -2.34
CA VAL A 192 -12.77 -16.78 -1.53
C VAL A 192 -12.63 -16.42 -0.04
N ALA A 193 -11.41 -16.25 0.46
CA ALA A 193 -11.16 -15.86 1.85
C ALA A 193 -11.82 -14.52 2.19
N LEU A 194 -11.69 -13.51 1.32
CA LEU A 194 -12.36 -12.21 1.49
C LEU A 194 -13.90 -12.34 1.48
N GLY A 195 -14.45 -13.12 0.53
CA GLY A 195 -15.90 -13.34 0.46
C GLY A 195 -16.46 -14.03 1.69
N LEU A 196 -15.73 -15.01 2.24
CA LEU A 196 -16.11 -15.68 3.48
C LEU A 196 -15.98 -14.74 4.70
N ALA A 197 -14.89 -13.98 4.80
CA ALA A 197 -14.71 -12.99 5.87
C ALA A 197 -15.86 -11.96 5.86
N GLU A 198 -16.21 -11.42 4.70
CA GLU A 198 -17.30 -10.45 4.57
C GLU A 198 -18.68 -11.04 4.90
N HIS A 199 -18.87 -12.35 4.70
CA HIS A 199 -20.12 -13.03 5.00
C HIS A 199 -20.29 -13.35 6.49
N TYR A 200 -19.20 -13.71 7.18
CA TYR A 200 -19.26 -14.22 8.56
C TYR A 200 -18.81 -13.19 9.61
N LEU A 201 -18.11 -12.13 9.25
CA LEU A 201 -17.61 -11.09 10.14
C LEU A 201 -18.27 -9.73 9.86
#